data_c34d543b478c718a4491ddc62e16f828
#
_entry.id   c34d543b478c718a4491ddc62e16f828
#
_cell.length_a   1.000
_cell.length_b   1.000
_cell.length_c   1.000
_cell.angle_alpha   90.00
_cell.angle_beta   90.00
_cell.angle_gamma   90.00
#
_symmetry.space_group_name_H-M   'P 1'
#
loop_
_entity.id
_entity.type
_entity.pdbx_description
1 polymer ?
#
loop_
_entity_poly.entity_id
_entity_poly.type
_entity_poly.pdbx_seq_one_letter_code
_entity_poly.pdbx_strand_id
1 'polypeptide(L)'
;QFFISFIIAAAFLAGTEVTTSAARRLLTRIAGNDGEALRALSVATIRSIAVGVLGIAVIQALGAGIGIALVGIPAAGLWALIVLVLAIMQLPPWLVLFPMVFYVFSVESTTVAVIFAVWSVIVSFADAVLKPMLLGRGVDAPMIVILLGAIGGMIMSGIIGLFVGAVILGLSYRLLMIWLASGEPATASAEAMHDESRPG
;
A
#
# COMPACT_ATOMS: atom_id res chain seq x y z
N GLN A 1 -6.27 0.84 -21.69
CA GLN A 1 -5.85 -0.15 -20.68
C GLN A 1 -6.83 -0.18 -19.50
N PHE A 2 -7.25 0.97 -18.95
CA PHE A 2 -8.18 1.05 -17.82
C PHE A 2 -9.53 0.35 -18.09
N PHE A 3 -10.16 0.60 -19.24
CA PHE A 3 -11.43 -0.04 -19.62
C PHE A 3 -11.28 -1.56 -19.77
N ILE A 4 -10.18 -2.03 -20.32
CA ILE A 4 -9.90 -3.46 -20.47
C ILE A 4 -9.75 -4.12 -19.09
N SER A 5 -8.99 -3.50 -18.18
CA SER A 5 -8.84 -4.00 -16.81
C SER A 5 -10.17 -4.03 -16.06
N PHE A 6 -11.03 -3.03 -16.27
CA PHE A 6 -12.36 -2.98 -15.66
C PHE A 6 -13.29 -4.09 -16.20
N ILE A 7 -13.28 -4.34 -17.52
CA ILE A 7 -14.05 -5.42 -18.15
C ILE A 7 -13.56 -6.78 -17.64
N ILE A 8 -12.25 -6.99 -17.55
CA ILE A 8 -11.66 -8.23 -17.01
C ILE A 8 -12.07 -8.41 -15.55
N ALA A 9 -11.96 -7.38 -14.72
CA ALA A 9 -12.37 -7.44 -13.32
C ALA A 9 -13.87 -7.75 -13.18
N ALA A 10 -14.73 -7.13 -13.99
CA ALA A 10 -16.17 -7.40 -14.01
C ALA A 10 -16.47 -8.85 -14.45
N ALA A 11 -15.75 -9.38 -15.45
CA ALA A 11 -15.89 -10.76 -15.88
C ALA A 11 -15.48 -11.77 -14.78
N PHE A 12 -14.38 -11.49 -14.06
CA PHE A 12 -13.98 -12.30 -12.90
C PHE A 12 -14.97 -12.23 -11.76
N LEU A 13 -15.58 -11.07 -11.50
CA LEU A 13 -16.63 -10.90 -10.50
C LEU A 13 -17.91 -11.64 -10.88
N ALA A 14 -18.31 -11.59 -12.15
CA ALA A 14 -19.49 -12.30 -12.65
C ALA A 14 -19.31 -13.84 -12.59
N GLY A 15 -18.07 -14.31 -12.76
CA GLY A 15 -17.70 -15.75 -12.69
C GLY A 15 -17.08 -16.16 -11.36
N THR A 16 -17.45 -15.54 -10.22
CA THR A 16 -16.78 -15.73 -8.92
C THR A 16 -16.68 -17.20 -8.50
N GLU A 17 -17.72 -17.99 -8.70
CA GLU A 17 -17.72 -19.42 -8.31
C GLU A 17 -16.73 -20.24 -9.15
N VAL A 18 -16.71 -20.02 -10.46
CA VAL A 18 -15.78 -20.71 -11.36
C VAL A 18 -14.34 -20.30 -11.10
N THR A 19 -14.13 -19.00 -10.92
CA THR A 19 -12.81 -18.42 -10.65
C THR A 19 -12.25 -18.90 -9.30
N THR A 20 -13.08 -18.92 -8.26
CA THR A 20 -12.66 -19.39 -6.93
C THR A 20 -12.36 -20.87 -6.92
N SER A 21 -13.17 -21.70 -7.63
CA SER A 21 -12.92 -23.14 -7.72
C SER A 21 -11.66 -23.46 -8.54
N ALA A 22 -11.42 -22.72 -9.62
CA ALA A 22 -10.21 -22.86 -10.43
C ALA A 22 -8.96 -22.45 -9.63
N ALA A 23 -9.00 -21.31 -8.94
CA ALA A 23 -7.91 -20.85 -8.07
C ALA A 23 -7.61 -21.86 -6.96
N ARG A 24 -8.66 -22.41 -6.32
CA ARG A 24 -8.51 -23.45 -5.30
C ARG A 24 -7.82 -24.71 -5.85
N ARG A 25 -8.27 -25.21 -7.00
CA ARG A 25 -7.66 -26.39 -7.64
C ARG A 25 -6.21 -26.15 -8.01
N LEU A 26 -5.86 -24.96 -8.49
CA LEU A 26 -4.49 -24.58 -8.84
C LEU A 26 -3.60 -24.53 -7.59
N LEU A 27 -4.05 -23.87 -6.53
CA LEU A 27 -3.29 -23.74 -5.28
C LEU A 27 -3.10 -25.07 -4.57
N THR A 28 -4.12 -25.95 -4.53
CA THR A 28 -3.98 -27.30 -3.96
C THR A 28 -3.06 -28.17 -4.78
N ARG A 29 -3.00 -27.98 -6.11
CA ARG A 29 -2.10 -28.73 -6.98
C ARG A 29 -0.63 -28.30 -6.87
N ILE A 30 -0.39 -26.99 -6.59
CA ILE A 30 0.96 -26.43 -6.47
C ILE A 30 1.53 -26.62 -5.05
N ALA A 31 0.70 -26.40 -4.03
CA ALA A 31 1.13 -26.32 -2.63
C ALA A 31 0.64 -27.50 -1.75
N GLY A 32 -0.02 -28.51 -2.33
CA GLY A 32 -0.48 -29.67 -1.57
C GLY A 32 -1.36 -29.30 -0.38
N ASN A 33 -1.00 -29.77 0.81
CA ASN A 33 -1.73 -29.51 2.07
C ASN A 33 -1.73 -28.04 2.48
N ASP A 34 -0.77 -27.21 2.03
CA ASP A 34 -0.66 -25.78 2.36
C ASP A 34 -1.47 -24.88 1.41
N GLY A 35 -2.13 -25.45 0.41
CA GLY A 35 -2.90 -24.72 -0.59
C GLY A 35 -4.04 -23.87 0.00
N GLU A 36 -4.69 -24.33 1.06
CA GLU A 36 -5.76 -23.58 1.72
C GLU A 36 -5.18 -22.41 2.57
N ALA A 37 -4.05 -22.62 3.22
CA ALA A 37 -3.36 -21.56 3.96
C ALA A 37 -2.87 -20.45 3.02
N LEU A 38 -2.32 -20.81 1.85
CA LEU A 38 -1.92 -19.87 0.82
C LEU A 38 -3.11 -19.11 0.23
N ARG A 39 -4.25 -19.78 0.03
CA ARG A 39 -5.48 -19.13 -0.41
C ARG A 39 -5.96 -18.10 0.61
N ALA A 40 -6.05 -18.49 1.88
CA ALA A 40 -6.48 -17.62 2.97
C ALA A 40 -5.57 -16.39 3.08
N LEU A 41 -4.25 -16.59 3.01
CA LEU A 41 -3.26 -15.52 3.05
C LEU A 41 -3.41 -14.58 1.85
N SER A 42 -3.58 -15.11 0.64
CA SER A 42 -3.77 -14.32 -0.58
C SER A 42 -5.03 -13.46 -0.51
N VAL A 43 -6.16 -14.03 -0.08
CA VAL A 43 -7.43 -13.30 0.08
C VAL A 43 -7.30 -12.22 1.15
N ALA A 44 -6.69 -12.54 2.30
CA ALA A 44 -6.47 -11.57 3.37
C ALA A 44 -5.58 -10.40 2.91
N THR A 45 -4.52 -10.69 2.15
CA THR A 45 -3.62 -9.68 1.60
C THR A 45 -4.33 -8.77 0.60
N ILE A 46 -5.04 -9.35 -0.38
CA ILE A 46 -5.81 -8.57 -1.37
C ILE A 46 -6.86 -7.70 -0.69
N ARG A 47 -7.59 -8.25 0.28
CA ARG A 47 -8.59 -7.50 1.06
C ARG A 47 -7.95 -6.34 1.83
N SER A 48 -6.84 -6.58 2.49
CA SER A 48 -6.10 -5.55 3.23
C SER A 48 -5.65 -4.41 2.33
N ILE A 49 -5.10 -4.73 1.15
CA ILE A 49 -4.69 -3.73 0.15
C ILE A 49 -5.90 -2.94 -0.35
N ALA A 50 -6.99 -3.63 -0.74
CA ALA A 50 -8.19 -2.97 -1.25
C ALA A 50 -8.80 -2.02 -0.22
N VAL A 51 -8.97 -2.47 1.04
CA VAL A 51 -9.49 -1.64 2.13
C VAL A 51 -8.55 -0.47 2.44
N GLY A 52 -7.23 -0.71 2.40
CA GLY A 52 -6.23 0.34 2.61
C GLY A 52 -6.31 1.43 1.53
N VAL A 53 -6.33 1.04 0.26
CA VAL A 53 -6.42 1.98 -0.88
C VAL A 53 -7.73 2.77 -0.85
N LEU A 54 -8.88 2.09 -0.66
CA LEU A 54 -10.18 2.77 -0.55
C LEU A 54 -10.26 3.69 0.66
N GLY A 55 -9.72 3.26 1.81
CA GLY A 55 -9.68 4.07 3.02
C GLY A 55 -8.89 5.36 2.82
N ILE A 56 -7.70 5.28 2.21
CA ILE A 56 -6.89 6.44 1.89
C ILE A 56 -7.63 7.36 0.91
N ALA A 57 -8.25 6.81 -0.15
CA ALA A 57 -8.98 7.58 -1.13
C ALA A 57 -10.14 8.37 -0.50
N VAL A 58 -10.88 7.76 0.43
CA VAL A 58 -11.96 8.43 1.17
C VAL A 58 -11.41 9.55 2.05
N ILE A 59 -10.33 9.30 2.79
CA ILE A 59 -9.68 10.31 3.64
C ILE A 59 -9.23 11.51 2.80
N GLN A 60 -8.58 11.27 1.66
CA GLN A 60 -8.13 12.33 0.76
C GLN A 60 -9.31 13.10 0.15
N ALA A 61 -10.36 12.42 -0.28
CA ALA A 61 -11.56 13.03 -0.83
C ALA A 61 -12.29 13.90 0.20
N LEU A 62 -12.43 13.42 1.44
CA LEU A 62 -13.01 14.19 2.52
C LEU A 62 -12.15 15.39 2.88
N GLY A 63 -10.83 15.20 3.01
CA GLY A 63 -9.90 16.29 3.28
C GLY A 63 -9.92 17.37 2.19
N ALA A 64 -9.92 16.98 0.92
CA ALA A 64 -10.06 17.90 -0.21
C ALA A 64 -11.41 18.62 -0.19
N GLY A 65 -12.51 17.88 -0.04
CA GLY A 65 -13.86 18.43 0.00
C GLY A 65 -14.07 19.44 1.11
N ILE A 66 -13.58 19.16 2.32
CA ILE A 66 -13.63 20.07 3.47
C ILE A 66 -12.84 21.35 3.14
N GLY A 67 -11.59 21.24 2.66
CA GLY A 67 -10.77 22.39 2.30
C GLY A 67 -11.44 23.26 1.25
N ILE A 68 -11.98 22.67 0.19
CA ILE A 68 -12.69 23.36 -0.91
C ILE A 68 -13.97 24.05 -0.41
N ALA A 69 -14.73 23.37 0.48
CA ALA A 69 -15.96 23.94 1.04
C ALA A 69 -15.69 25.13 1.98
N LEU A 70 -14.62 25.06 2.79
CA LEU A 70 -14.24 26.16 3.72
C LEU A 70 -13.82 27.43 2.98
N VAL A 71 -13.27 27.31 1.78
CA VAL A 71 -12.87 28.46 0.94
C VAL A 71 -14.05 28.97 0.09
N GLY A 72 -15.23 28.34 0.19
CA GLY A 72 -16.44 28.79 -0.52
C GLY A 72 -16.47 28.47 -2.01
N ILE A 73 -15.63 27.56 -2.50
CA ILE A 73 -15.68 27.10 -3.90
C ILE A 73 -16.99 26.34 -4.13
N PRO A 74 -17.78 26.69 -5.18
CA PRO A 74 -19.04 26.04 -5.47
C PRO A 74 -18.83 24.56 -5.82
N ALA A 75 -19.82 23.73 -5.54
CA ALA A 75 -19.83 22.31 -5.82
C ALA A 75 -18.67 21.51 -5.18
N ALA A 76 -18.27 21.87 -3.93
CA ALA A 76 -17.20 21.20 -3.20
C ALA A 76 -17.37 19.66 -3.14
N GLY A 77 -18.62 19.16 -3.05
CA GLY A 77 -18.90 17.72 -3.09
C GLY A 77 -18.56 17.07 -4.43
N LEU A 78 -18.79 17.77 -5.56
CA LEU A 78 -18.39 17.27 -6.88
C LEU A 78 -16.87 17.17 -7.00
N TRP A 79 -16.16 18.19 -6.52
CA TRP A 79 -14.70 18.17 -6.52
C TRP A 79 -14.12 17.08 -5.60
N ALA A 80 -14.73 16.87 -4.42
CA ALA A 80 -14.37 15.76 -3.55
C ALA A 80 -14.58 14.40 -4.24
N LEU A 81 -15.66 14.25 -5.00
CA LEU A 81 -15.90 13.03 -5.79
C LEU A 81 -14.84 12.82 -6.87
N ILE A 82 -14.44 13.90 -7.57
CA ILE A 82 -13.36 13.82 -8.57
C ILE A 82 -12.05 13.39 -7.88
N VAL A 83 -11.71 13.98 -6.72
CA VAL A 83 -10.54 13.58 -5.95
C VAL A 83 -10.63 12.12 -5.51
N LEU A 84 -11.80 11.64 -5.10
CA LEU A 84 -12.03 10.24 -4.75
C LEU A 84 -11.70 9.31 -5.93
N VAL A 85 -12.23 9.61 -7.10
CA VAL A 85 -11.99 8.81 -8.31
C VAL A 85 -10.50 8.82 -8.67
N LEU A 86 -9.84 9.98 -8.64
CA LEU A 86 -8.40 10.08 -8.90
C LEU A 86 -7.58 9.27 -7.88
N ALA A 87 -7.92 9.34 -6.60
CA ALA A 87 -7.23 8.60 -5.54
C ALA A 87 -7.41 7.09 -5.69
N ILE A 88 -8.60 6.62 -6.08
CA ILE A 88 -8.84 5.20 -6.41
C ILE A 88 -8.02 4.79 -7.64
N MET A 89 -7.90 5.65 -8.63
CA MET A 89 -7.05 5.43 -9.82
C MET A 89 -5.55 5.54 -9.51
N GLN A 90 -5.16 5.81 -8.27
CA GLN A 90 -3.78 6.06 -7.84
C GLN A 90 -3.15 7.29 -8.52
N LEU A 91 -3.98 8.21 -9.01
CA LEU A 91 -3.52 9.50 -9.50
C LEU A 91 -3.45 10.49 -8.33
N PRO A 92 -2.42 11.35 -8.31
CA PRO A 92 -2.20 12.24 -7.18
C PRO A 92 -3.28 13.35 -7.13
N PRO A 93 -3.89 13.62 -5.95
CA PRO A 93 -4.92 14.65 -5.77
C PRO A 93 -4.48 16.07 -6.15
N TRP A 94 -3.18 16.35 -6.16
CA TRP A 94 -2.66 17.67 -6.55
C TRP A 94 -3.05 18.06 -7.99
N LEU A 95 -3.38 17.11 -8.87
CA LEU A 95 -3.89 17.40 -10.21
C LEU A 95 -5.14 18.28 -10.20
N VAL A 96 -5.99 18.13 -9.18
CA VAL A 96 -7.21 18.94 -8.99
C VAL A 96 -6.94 20.10 -8.05
N LEU A 97 -6.23 19.85 -6.95
CA LEU A 97 -6.03 20.86 -5.91
C LEU A 97 -5.09 22.00 -6.37
N PHE A 98 -4.10 21.70 -7.22
CA PHE A 98 -3.16 22.71 -7.69
C PHE A 98 -3.81 23.83 -8.51
N PRO A 99 -4.62 23.55 -9.55
CA PRO A 99 -5.40 24.59 -10.24
C PRO A 99 -6.32 25.36 -9.30
N MET A 100 -6.91 24.70 -8.30
CA MET A 100 -7.78 25.35 -7.32
C MET A 100 -7.01 26.30 -6.41
N VAL A 101 -5.78 25.97 -6.01
CA VAL A 101 -4.92 26.87 -5.24
C VAL A 101 -4.72 28.19 -6.02
N PHE A 102 -4.40 28.12 -7.31
CA PHE A 102 -4.27 29.32 -8.14
C PHE A 102 -5.56 30.13 -8.23
N TYR A 103 -6.71 29.44 -8.38
CA TYR A 103 -8.00 30.11 -8.40
C TYR A 103 -8.26 30.85 -7.07
N VAL A 104 -8.00 30.20 -5.93
CA VAL A 104 -8.20 30.81 -4.61
C VAL A 104 -7.29 32.02 -4.40
N PHE A 105 -6.04 31.98 -4.86
CA PHE A 105 -5.15 33.15 -4.85
C PHE A 105 -5.68 34.33 -5.68
N SER A 106 -6.53 34.10 -6.67
CA SER A 106 -7.09 35.15 -7.54
C SER A 106 -8.38 35.78 -6.96
N VAL A 107 -9.11 35.08 -6.10
CA VAL A 107 -10.44 35.51 -5.63
C VAL A 107 -10.52 35.77 -4.14
N GLU A 108 -9.62 35.21 -3.34
CA GLU A 108 -9.62 35.30 -1.89
C GLU A 108 -8.41 36.10 -1.36
N SER A 109 -8.45 36.44 -0.08
CA SER A 109 -7.31 37.07 0.60
C SER A 109 -6.09 36.15 0.60
N THR A 110 -4.89 36.72 0.56
CA THR A 110 -3.62 35.99 0.57
C THR A 110 -3.53 35.02 1.76
N THR A 111 -4.07 35.40 2.93
CA THR A 111 -4.06 34.55 4.12
C THR A 111 -4.86 33.27 3.92
N VAL A 112 -6.09 33.40 3.39
CA VAL A 112 -6.96 32.26 3.10
C VAL A 112 -6.34 31.36 2.02
N ALA A 113 -5.79 31.97 0.98
CA ALA A 113 -5.13 31.26 -0.11
C ALA A 113 -3.91 30.45 0.37
N VAL A 114 -3.08 31.02 1.25
CA VAL A 114 -1.92 30.31 1.82
C VAL A 114 -2.38 29.15 2.71
N ILE A 115 -3.38 29.34 3.56
CA ILE A 115 -3.92 28.26 4.41
C ILE A 115 -4.46 27.14 3.53
N PHE A 116 -5.21 27.45 2.47
CA PHE A 116 -5.74 26.46 1.53
C PHE A 116 -4.62 25.75 0.77
N ALA A 117 -3.57 26.46 0.38
CA ALA A 117 -2.40 25.87 -0.28
C ALA A 117 -1.68 24.86 0.63
N VAL A 118 -1.41 25.23 1.88
CA VAL A 118 -0.80 24.32 2.87
C VAL A 118 -1.68 23.11 3.10
N TRP A 119 -3.00 23.30 3.28
CA TRP A 119 -3.96 22.21 3.42
C TRP A 119 -3.95 21.29 2.21
N SER A 120 -3.94 21.83 1.00
CA SER A 120 -3.90 21.08 -0.26
C SER A 120 -2.63 20.21 -0.38
N VAL A 121 -1.48 20.74 0.07
CA VAL A 121 -0.24 19.99 0.15
C VAL A 121 -0.38 18.83 1.14
N ILE A 122 -0.89 19.07 2.35
CA ILE A 122 -1.10 18.03 3.37
C ILE A 122 -1.98 16.90 2.81
N VAL A 123 -3.12 17.25 2.21
CA VAL A 123 -4.05 16.28 1.60
C VAL A 123 -3.40 15.52 0.45
N SER A 124 -2.62 16.20 -0.40
CA SER A 124 -1.97 15.57 -1.55
C SER A 124 -0.88 14.59 -1.16
N PHE A 125 -0.16 14.85 -0.06
CA PHE A 125 0.89 13.98 0.44
C PHE A 125 0.42 12.98 1.50
N ALA A 126 -0.87 13.02 1.88
CA ALA A 126 -1.43 12.11 2.87
C ALA A 126 -1.21 10.63 2.49
N ASP A 127 -1.23 10.28 1.22
CA ASP A 127 -1.00 8.92 0.76
C ASP A 127 0.44 8.43 1.00
N ALA A 128 1.43 9.31 0.95
CA ALA A 128 2.82 8.97 1.24
C ALA A 128 3.03 8.53 2.70
N VAL A 129 2.19 9.04 3.61
CA VAL A 129 2.21 8.71 5.04
C VAL A 129 1.24 7.59 5.36
N LEU A 130 0.01 7.65 4.83
CA LEU A 130 -1.02 6.66 5.14
C LEU A 130 -0.78 5.30 4.47
N LYS A 131 -0.18 5.26 3.28
CA LYS A 131 0.14 3.98 2.61
C LYS A 131 1.05 3.09 3.47
N PRO A 132 2.21 3.54 3.97
CA PRO A 132 3.03 2.70 4.85
C PRO A 132 2.34 2.39 6.19
N MET A 133 1.52 3.29 6.72
CA MET A 133 0.78 3.04 7.97
C MET A 133 -0.32 1.98 7.82
N LEU A 134 -1.03 1.99 6.70
CA LEU A 134 -2.17 1.08 6.46
C LEU A 134 -1.74 -0.23 5.78
N LEU A 135 -0.74 -0.19 4.90
CA LEU A 135 -0.20 -1.36 4.22
C LEU A 135 1.05 -1.94 4.92
N GLY A 136 1.70 -1.19 5.81
CA GLY A 136 2.98 -1.52 6.43
C GLY A 136 2.98 -2.68 7.43
N ARG A 137 1.87 -3.39 7.60
CA ARG A 137 1.80 -4.59 8.44
C ARG A 137 2.22 -5.88 7.73
N GLY A 138 2.77 -5.81 6.54
CA GLY A 138 3.07 -6.98 5.72
C GLY A 138 4.52 -7.18 5.29
N VAL A 139 5.41 -6.19 5.41
CA VAL A 139 6.82 -6.31 5.01
C VAL A 139 7.70 -5.70 6.09
N ASP A 140 8.22 -6.54 6.98
CA ASP A 140 9.19 -6.16 8.04
C ASP A 140 10.60 -5.88 7.47
N ALA A 141 10.70 -5.41 6.23
CA ALA A 141 11.98 -5.00 5.67
C ALA A 141 12.19 -3.50 5.92
N PRO A 142 13.34 -3.08 6.47
CA PRO A 142 13.68 -1.67 6.65
C PRO A 142 13.55 -0.93 5.31
N MET A 143 12.95 0.26 5.33
CA MET A 143 12.73 1.08 4.13
C MET A 143 14.02 1.33 3.35
N ILE A 144 15.16 1.38 4.04
CA ILE A 144 16.48 1.55 3.45
C ILE A 144 16.88 0.38 2.54
N VAL A 145 16.49 -0.85 2.88
CA VAL A 145 16.75 -2.05 2.06
C VAL A 145 15.96 -2.01 0.76
N ILE A 146 14.68 -1.62 0.86
CA ILE A 146 13.80 -1.47 -0.31
C ILE A 146 14.32 -0.35 -1.21
N LEU A 147 14.75 0.77 -0.64
CA LEU A 147 15.29 1.91 -1.37
C LEU A 147 16.61 1.56 -2.07
N LEU A 148 17.51 0.86 -1.40
CA LEU A 148 18.77 0.38 -2.00
C LEU A 148 18.50 -0.59 -3.15
N GLY A 149 17.51 -1.48 -2.99
CA GLY A 149 17.08 -2.39 -4.05
C GLY A 149 16.53 -1.64 -5.26
N ALA A 150 15.69 -0.64 -5.01
CA ALA A 150 15.11 0.19 -6.05
C ALA A 150 16.17 0.98 -6.84
N ILE A 151 17.09 1.64 -6.13
CA ILE A 151 18.17 2.44 -6.76
C ILE A 151 19.13 1.52 -7.50
N GLY A 152 19.59 0.43 -6.90
CA GLY A 152 20.49 -0.53 -7.54
C GLY A 152 19.87 -1.18 -8.77
N GLY A 153 18.61 -1.58 -8.68
CA GLY A 153 17.86 -2.13 -9.81
C GLY A 153 17.65 -1.12 -10.92
N MET A 154 17.38 0.15 -10.58
CA MET A 154 17.21 1.22 -11.54
C MET A 154 18.49 1.49 -12.33
N ILE A 155 19.66 1.44 -11.69
CA ILE A 155 20.96 1.61 -12.36
C ILE A 155 21.23 0.45 -13.32
N MET A 156 20.84 -0.79 -12.97
CA MET A 156 21.10 -1.97 -13.80
C MET A 156 20.14 -2.11 -14.99
N SER A 157 18.87 -1.82 -14.81
CA SER A 157 17.83 -2.16 -15.79
C SER A 157 16.72 -1.08 -15.93
N GLY A 158 17.00 0.15 -15.51
CA GLY A 158 16.08 1.28 -15.62
C GLY A 158 14.82 1.11 -14.75
N ILE A 159 13.67 1.60 -15.22
CA ILE A 159 12.40 1.62 -14.47
C ILE A 159 11.95 0.20 -14.09
N ILE A 160 12.14 -0.80 -14.94
CA ILE A 160 11.82 -2.20 -14.65
C ILE A 160 12.71 -2.70 -13.52
N GLY A 161 14.00 -2.38 -13.56
CA GLY A 161 14.96 -2.75 -12.53
C GLY A 161 14.65 -2.13 -11.16
N LEU A 162 14.10 -0.93 -11.12
CA LEU A 162 13.65 -0.29 -9.87
C LEU A 162 12.66 -1.17 -9.10
N PHE A 163 11.64 -1.70 -9.78
CA PHE A 163 10.65 -2.58 -9.16
C PHE A 163 11.23 -3.94 -8.80
N VAL A 164 11.94 -4.55 -9.74
CA VAL A 164 12.54 -5.88 -9.55
C VAL A 164 13.58 -5.85 -8.44
N GLY A 165 14.43 -4.82 -8.40
CA GLY A 165 15.47 -4.64 -7.38
C GLY A 165 14.89 -4.44 -5.99
N ALA A 166 13.84 -3.63 -5.84
CA ALA A 166 13.15 -3.43 -4.57
C ALA A 166 12.56 -4.76 -4.04
N VAL A 167 11.91 -5.53 -4.93
CA VAL A 167 11.31 -6.83 -4.57
C VAL A 167 12.39 -7.85 -4.19
N ILE A 168 13.46 -7.98 -4.99
CA ILE A 168 14.53 -8.94 -4.75
C ILE A 168 15.23 -8.62 -3.40
N LEU A 169 15.62 -7.37 -3.15
CA LEU A 169 16.28 -7.01 -1.90
C LEU A 169 15.35 -7.15 -0.69
N GLY A 170 14.08 -6.76 -0.80
CA GLY A 170 13.10 -6.93 0.26
C GLY A 170 12.86 -8.39 0.62
N LEU A 171 12.74 -9.28 -0.39
CA LEU A 171 12.60 -10.72 -0.17
C LEU A 171 13.88 -11.34 0.43
N SER A 172 15.05 -10.98 -0.12
CA SER A 172 16.34 -11.47 0.35
C SER A 172 16.58 -11.09 1.81
N TYR A 173 16.26 -9.87 2.19
CA TYR A 173 16.34 -9.42 3.59
C TYR A 173 15.45 -10.25 4.50
N ARG A 174 14.21 -10.51 4.09
CA ARG A 174 13.26 -11.32 4.87
C ARG A 174 13.72 -12.76 5.03
N LEU A 175 14.20 -13.36 3.94
CA LEU A 175 14.77 -14.72 3.97
C LEU A 175 16.00 -14.79 4.88
N LEU A 176 16.87 -13.78 4.82
CA LEU A 176 18.05 -13.69 5.69
C LEU A 176 17.63 -13.59 7.16
N MET A 177 16.62 -12.78 7.50
CA MET A 177 16.13 -12.66 8.87
C MET A 177 15.50 -13.95 9.39
N ILE A 178 14.74 -14.65 8.57
CA ILE A 178 14.17 -15.96 8.92
C ILE A 178 15.30 -16.98 9.13
N TRP A 179 16.32 -16.97 8.26
CA TRP A 179 17.47 -17.87 8.38
C TRP A 179 18.30 -17.58 9.65
N LEU A 180 18.52 -16.31 9.98
CA LEU A 180 19.19 -15.91 11.22
C LEU A 180 18.39 -16.32 12.47
N ALA A 181 17.07 -16.12 12.44
CA ALA A 181 16.19 -16.53 13.54
C ALA A 181 16.08 -18.06 13.70
N SER A 182 16.22 -18.82 12.62
CA SER A 182 16.25 -20.30 12.67
C SER A 182 17.62 -20.86 13.07
N GLY A 183 18.65 -20.02 13.10
CA GLY A 183 20.03 -20.39 13.47
C GLY A 183 20.41 -20.15 14.94
N GLU A 184 19.48 -19.73 15.80
CA GLU A 184 19.73 -19.73 17.25
C GLU A 184 19.71 -21.19 17.74
N PRO A 185 20.89 -21.75 18.14
CA PRO A 185 20.95 -23.13 18.50
C PRO A 185 20.25 -23.33 19.83
N ALA A 186 19.61 -24.49 19.97
CA ALA A 186 19.03 -25.04 21.20
C ALA A 186 20.07 -25.25 22.34
N THR A 187 21.22 -24.59 22.30
CA THR A 187 22.29 -24.66 23.28
C THR A 187 21.95 -23.93 24.58
N ALA A 188 21.15 -22.85 24.52
CA ALA A 188 20.74 -22.13 25.73
C ALA A 188 19.77 -22.93 26.61
N SER A 189 18.92 -23.78 26.01
CA SER A 189 18.00 -24.64 26.75
C SER A 189 18.70 -25.87 27.34
N ALA A 190 19.78 -26.34 26.73
CA ALA A 190 20.56 -27.47 27.26
C ALA A 190 21.45 -27.07 28.43
N GLU A 191 22.00 -25.86 28.44
CA GLU A 191 22.78 -25.34 29.57
C GLU A 191 21.90 -25.03 30.78
N ALA A 192 20.70 -24.51 30.60
CA ALA A 192 19.75 -24.27 31.68
C ALA A 192 19.28 -25.58 32.35
N MET A 193 19.06 -26.64 31.58
CA MET A 193 18.70 -27.97 32.15
C MET A 193 19.88 -28.67 32.82
N HIS A 194 21.11 -28.35 32.47
CA HIS A 194 22.30 -28.95 33.11
C HIS A 194 22.68 -28.27 34.45
N ASP A 195 22.33 -26.99 34.61
CA ASP A 195 22.57 -26.24 35.85
C ASP A 195 21.53 -26.59 36.94
N GLU A 196 20.31 -26.95 36.55
CA GLU A 196 19.23 -27.37 37.47
C GLU A 196 19.39 -28.80 37.98
N SER A 197 20.27 -29.60 37.38
CA SER A 197 20.53 -31.00 37.75
C SER A 197 21.75 -31.21 38.67
N ARG A 198 22.41 -30.14 39.16
CA ARG A 198 23.49 -30.24 40.16
C ARG A 198 22.90 -30.22 41.57
N PRO A 199 22.88 -31.36 42.28
CA PRO A 199 22.56 -31.37 43.72
C PRO A 199 23.68 -30.71 44.49
N GLY A 200 23.32 -29.71 45.34
CA GLY A 200 24.24 -29.13 46.33
C GLY A 200 24.51 -30.08 47.51
#